data_2153090083d78f08e7d500700a647ed0
#
_entry.id   2153090083d78f08e7d500700a647ed0
#
_cell.length_a   1.000
_cell.length_b   1.000
_cell.length_c   1.000
_cell.angle_alpha   90.00
_cell.angle_beta   90.00
_cell.angle_gamma   90.00
#
_symmetry.space_group_name_H-M   'P 1'
#
loop_
_entity.id
_entity.type
_entity.pdbx_description
1 polymer ?
#
loop_
_entity_poly.entity_id
_entity_poly.type
_entity_poly.pdbx_seq_one_letter_code
_entity_poly.pdbx_strand_id
1 'polypeptide(L)' 'MSERETLEDELRSLTFSAGQLKLDLHDLAEDLPLDWERIPEVAERTHAAYARIAELREQIAALA' A
#
# COMPACT_ATOMS: atom_id res chain seq x y z
N MET A 1 17.04 4.85 -17.52
CA MET A 1 16.88 4.37 -16.14
C MET A 1 17.11 2.87 -16.06
N SER A 2 17.75 2.42 -15.00
CA SER A 2 17.93 0.99 -14.80
C SER A 2 16.65 0.36 -14.28
N GLU A 3 16.56 -0.95 -14.40
CA GLU A 3 15.43 -1.70 -13.85
C GLU A 3 15.28 -1.47 -12.34
N ARG A 4 16.42 -1.45 -11.62
CA ARG A 4 16.42 -1.20 -10.19
C ARG A 4 15.83 0.17 -9.85
N GLU A 5 16.25 1.22 -10.56
CA GLU A 5 15.75 2.56 -10.33
C GLU A 5 14.25 2.66 -10.56
N THR A 6 13.75 1.99 -11.61
CA THR A 6 12.32 1.98 -11.91
C THR A 6 11.53 1.31 -10.78
N LEU A 7 12.03 0.18 -10.28
CA LEU A 7 11.38 -0.52 -9.16
C LEU A 7 11.43 0.29 -7.87
N GLU A 8 12.56 0.94 -7.62
CA GLU A 8 12.72 1.77 -6.42
C GLU A 8 11.81 3.00 -6.45
N ASP A 9 11.64 3.60 -7.63
CA ASP A 9 10.72 4.73 -7.79
C ASP A 9 9.27 4.30 -7.56
N GLU A 10 8.89 3.15 -8.11
CA GLU A 10 7.55 2.61 -7.89
C GLU A 10 7.33 2.31 -6.40
N LEU A 11 8.32 1.72 -5.75
CA LEU A 11 8.25 1.40 -4.32
C LEU A 11 8.05 2.66 -3.47
N ARG A 12 8.81 3.72 -3.79
CA ARG A 12 8.71 4.98 -3.06
C ARG A 12 7.33 5.60 -3.18
N SER A 13 6.82 5.67 -4.41
CA SER A 13 5.51 6.22 -4.69
C SER A 13 4.39 5.42 -4.02
N LEU A 14 4.49 4.10 -4.10
CA LEU A 14 3.50 3.20 -3.53
C LEU A 14 3.52 3.21 -2.00
N THR A 15 4.71 3.33 -1.41
CA THR A 15 4.84 3.44 0.04
C THR A 15 4.11 4.67 0.57
N PHE A 16 4.20 5.79 -0.16
CA PHE A 16 3.45 6.99 0.19
C PHE A 16 1.95 6.74 0.10
N SER A 17 1.48 6.18 -1.01
CA SER A 17 0.07 5.89 -1.22
C SER A 17 -0.48 4.89 -0.19
N ALA A 18 0.31 3.88 0.15
CA ALA A 18 -0.07 2.88 1.14
C ALA A 18 -0.23 3.52 2.52
N GLY A 19 0.61 4.51 2.83
CA GLY A 19 0.50 5.27 4.09
C GLY A 19 -0.82 6.01 4.18
N GLN A 20 -1.29 6.60 3.07
CA GLN A 20 -2.59 7.26 3.02
C GLN A 20 -3.72 6.25 3.24
N LEU A 21 -3.65 5.09 2.60
CA LEU A 21 -4.65 4.04 2.79
C LEU A 21 -4.68 3.52 4.22
N LYS A 22 -3.52 3.39 4.84
CA LYS A 22 -3.41 3.00 6.25
C LYS A 22 -4.13 3.99 7.15
N LEU A 23 -3.94 5.29 6.90
CA LEU A 23 -4.62 6.34 7.66
C LEU A 23 -6.12 6.29 7.44
N ASP A 24 -6.57 6.09 6.20
CA ASP A 24 -7.99 5.97 5.89
C ASP A 24 -8.62 4.81 6.66
N LEU A 25 -7.93 3.67 6.68
CA LEU A 25 -8.41 2.50 7.40
C LEU A 25 -8.48 2.75 8.90
N HIS A 26 -7.46 3.39 9.45
CA HIS A 26 -7.40 3.75 10.86
C HIS A 26 -8.56 4.67 11.24
N ASP A 27 -8.77 5.73 10.45
CA ASP A 27 -9.82 6.71 10.72
C ASP A 27 -11.21 6.07 10.60
N LEU A 28 -11.40 5.21 9.59
CA LEU A 28 -12.64 4.48 9.44
C LEU A 28 -12.93 3.61 10.65
N ALA A 29 -11.92 2.91 11.14
CA ALA A 29 -12.05 2.04 12.30
C ALA A 29 -12.40 2.83 13.57
N GLU A 30 -11.80 4.00 13.74
CA GLU A 30 -12.08 4.85 14.91
C GLU A 30 -13.50 5.43 14.89
N ASP A 31 -14.02 5.73 13.69
CA ASP A 31 -15.33 6.36 13.55
C ASP A 31 -16.51 5.38 13.55
N LEU A 32 -16.22 4.09 13.63
CA LEU A 32 -17.31 3.09 13.65
C LEU A 32 -18.29 3.38 14.76
N PRO A 33 -19.61 3.16 14.51
CA PRO A 33 -20.19 2.45 13.37
C PRO A 33 -20.41 3.28 12.09
N LEU A 34 -19.96 4.53 12.06
CA LEU A 34 -20.12 5.35 10.86
C LEU A 34 -19.37 4.71 9.68
N ASP A 35 -20.05 4.66 8.53
CA ASP A 35 -19.45 4.18 7.28
C ASP A 35 -18.89 2.76 7.34
N TRP A 36 -19.42 1.93 8.23
CA TRP A 36 -18.95 0.55 8.38
C TRP A 36 -19.00 -0.24 7.07
N GLU A 37 -19.89 0.12 6.17
CA GLU A 37 -20.04 -0.55 4.88
C GLU A 37 -18.81 -0.39 4.00
N ARG A 38 -17.98 0.62 4.28
CA ARG A 38 -16.76 0.87 3.53
C ARG A 38 -15.58 -0.01 3.95
N ILE A 39 -15.72 -0.75 5.06
CA ILE A 39 -14.61 -1.56 5.57
C ILE A 39 -14.03 -2.50 4.52
N PRO A 40 -14.84 -3.32 3.80
CA PRO A 40 -14.27 -4.25 2.83
C PRO A 40 -13.48 -3.55 1.73
N GLU A 41 -13.99 -2.45 1.18
CA GLU A 41 -13.33 -1.71 0.11
C GLU A 41 -12.00 -1.12 0.58
N VAL A 42 -12.02 -0.42 1.71
CA VAL A 42 -10.81 0.23 2.24
C VAL A 42 -9.78 -0.81 2.64
N ALA A 43 -10.20 -1.90 3.27
CA ALA A 43 -9.31 -2.98 3.67
C ALA A 43 -8.68 -3.65 2.45
N GLU A 44 -9.46 -3.91 1.41
CA GLU A 44 -8.96 -4.54 0.19
C GLU A 44 -7.90 -3.67 -0.50
N ARG A 45 -8.16 -2.38 -0.61
CA ARG A 45 -7.21 -1.44 -1.23
C ARG A 45 -5.92 -1.36 -0.44
N THR A 46 -6.03 -1.31 0.88
CA THR A 46 -4.86 -1.28 1.76
C THR A 46 -4.05 -2.57 1.62
N HIS A 47 -4.73 -3.70 1.63
CA HIS A 47 -4.08 -5.01 1.47
C HIS A 47 -3.35 -5.09 0.14
N ALA A 48 -4.00 -4.68 -0.96
CA ALA A 48 -3.38 -4.73 -2.29
C ALA A 48 -2.13 -3.88 -2.36
N ALA A 49 -2.14 -2.69 -1.74
CA ALA A 49 -0.98 -1.80 -1.75
C ALA A 49 0.21 -2.43 -1.01
N TYR A 50 -0.01 -3.01 0.16
CA TYR A 50 1.07 -3.64 0.91
C TYR A 50 1.55 -4.95 0.27
N ALA A 51 0.66 -5.70 -0.38
CA ALA A 51 1.06 -6.88 -1.14
C ALA A 51 2.00 -6.50 -2.29
N ARG A 52 1.69 -5.41 -2.99
CA ARG A 52 2.56 -4.93 -4.08
C ARG A 52 3.91 -4.43 -3.55
N ILE A 53 3.91 -3.77 -2.39
CA ILE A 53 5.17 -3.34 -1.76
C ILE A 53 6.06 -4.55 -1.47
N ALA A 54 5.49 -5.64 -0.95
CA ALA A 54 6.24 -6.86 -0.68
C ALA A 54 6.85 -7.45 -1.96
N GLU A 55 6.06 -7.47 -3.06
CA GLU A 55 6.56 -7.93 -4.35
C GLU A 55 7.72 -7.08 -4.87
N LEU A 56 7.59 -5.76 -4.77
CA LEU A 56 8.65 -4.85 -5.23
C LEU A 56 9.94 -5.05 -4.43
N ARG A 57 9.84 -5.23 -3.14
CA ARG A 57 11.00 -5.49 -2.30
C ARG A 57 11.69 -6.80 -2.68
N GLU A 58 10.92 -7.84 -2.98
CA GLU A 58 11.47 -9.10 -3.46
C GLU A 58 12.18 -8.95 -4.79
N GLN A 59 11.56 -8.23 -5.73
CA GLN A 59 12.16 -7.99 -7.04
C GLN A 59 13.46 -7.21 -6.95
N ILE A 60 13.49 -6.19 -6.10
CA ILE A 60 14.70 -5.39 -5.89
C ILE A 60 15.79 -6.25 -5.26
N ALA A 61 15.47 -7.05 -4.27
CA ALA A 61 16.41 -7.95 -3.62
C ALA A 61 16.99 -8.96 -4.61
N ALA A 62 16.20 -9.40 -5.57
CA ALA A 62 16.64 -10.36 -6.58
C ALA A 62 17.67 -9.75 -7.56
N LEU A 63 17.74 -8.42 -7.65
CA LEU A 63 18.71 -7.73 -8.50
C LEU A 63 20.06 -7.50 -7.82
N ALA A 64 20.16 -7.80 -6.54
CA ALA A 64 21.39 -7.58 -5.76
C ALA A 64 22.48 -8.61 -6.07
#